data_dde57bbfab6fb71257fb1e6fd7e89efd
#
_entry.id   dde57bbfab6fb71257fb1e6fd7e89efd
#
_cell.length_a   1.000
_cell.length_b   1.000
_cell.length_c   1.000
_cell.angle_alpha   90.00
_cell.angle_beta   90.00
_cell.angle_gamma   90.00
#
_symmetry.space_group_name_H-M   'P 1'
#
loop_
_entity.id
_entity.type
_entity.pdbx_description
1 polymer ?
#
loop_
_entity_poly.entity_id
_entity_poly.type
_entity_poly.pdbx_seq_one_letter_code
_entity_poly.pdbx_strand_id
1 'polypeptide(L)'
;ERATAAGVQQLDGRLRHGELVDTVLEFEPDARLFVLGAHYRASSPSRIHLDHHVERVIRAVRRPVLVATTGQFSPPERFVVAYDGSATAQRTVETVARSPMLKGLPALVAMVGADTPAAHQQLQDAQSLLQAAGFTVETTLMPGEPEQVLPALLKTQGAALLVMRLLVAVRR
;
A
#
# COMPACT_ATOMS: atom_id res chain seq x y z
N GLU A 1 21.59 7.98 14.25
CA GLU A 1 21.82 6.95 15.30
C GLU A 1 20.88 5.74 15.15
N ARG A 2 19.54 5.90 15.16
CA ARG A 2 18.59 4.76 15.09
C ARG A 2 18.69 3.98 13.77
N ALA A 3 18.81 4.66 12.63
CA ALA A 3 18.93 4.03 11.32
C ALA A 3 20.25 3.25 11.18
N THR A 4 21.34 3.81 11.69
CA THR A 4 22.64 3.15 11.69
C THR A 4 22.62 1.90 12.58
N ALA A 5 21.97 1.99 13.75
CA ALA A 5 21.78 0.84 14.65
C ALA A 5 20.92 -0.27 14.00
N ALA A 6 20.02 0.10 13.07
CA ALA A 6 19.22 -0.83 12.28
C ALA A 6 19.95 -1.37 11.02
N GLY A 7 21.26 -1.09 10.87
CA GLY A 7 22.07 -1.62 9.76
C GLY A 7 22.04 -0.80 8.47
N VAL A 8 21.50 0.42 8.49
CA VAL A 8 21.54 1.32 7.32
C VAL A 8 22.97 1.80 7.11
N GLN A 9 23.58 1.43 5.98
CA GLN A 9 24.99 1.72 5.69
C GLN A 9 25.21 3.14 5.14
N GLN A 10 24.25 3.66 4.39
CA GLN A 10 24.31 5.00 3.81
C GLN A 10 23.11 5.81 4.27
N LEU A 11 23.38 6.87 5.01
CA LEU A 11 22.37 7.78 5.54
C LEU A 11 22.76 9.22 5.17
N ASP A 12 21.90 9.88 4.41
CA ASP A 12 22.02 11.32 4.14
C ASP A 12 20.84 12.04 4.83
N GLY A 13 21.16 12.91 5.76
CA GLY A 13 20.20 13.69 6.52
C GLY A 13 20.11 15.11 5.99
N ARG A 14 18.95 15.52 5.50
CA ARG A 14 18.71 16.87 4.97
C ARG A 14 17.51 17.52 5.65
N LEU A 15 17.67 18.77 6.06
CA LEU A 15 16.56 19.64 6.46
C LEU A 15 16.18 20.51 5.27
N ARG A 16 14.92 20.45 4.87
CA ARG A 16 14.38 21.25 3.78
C ARG A 16 13.25 22.14 4.29
N HIS A 17 13.16 23.35 3.73
CA HIS A 17 12.07 24.28 3.93
C HIS A 17 11.28 24.41 2.63
N GLY A 18 9.96 24.54 2.72
CA GLY A 18 9.06 24.66 1.57
C GLY A 18 7.95 23.60 1.57
N GLU A 19 7.26 23.48 0.43
CA GLU A 19 6.19 22.50 0.26
C GLU A 19 6.74 21.08 0.16
N LEU A 20 6.13 20.16 0.92
CA LEU A 20 6.55 18.75 0.96
C LEU A 20 6.48 18.09 -0.42
N VAL A 21 5.43 18.39 -1.19
CA VAL A 21 5.23 17.81 -2.53
C VAL A 21 6.37 18.17 -3.46
N ASP A 22 6.75 19.46 -3.51
CA ASP A 22 7.82 19.93 -4.37
C ASP A 22 9.15 19.29 -4.02
N THR A 23 9.43 19.18 -2.71
CA THR A 23 10.64 18.51 -2.21
C THR A 23 10.67 17.03 -2.61
N VAL A 24 9.54 16.31 -2.49
CA VAL A 24 9.47 14.88 -2.85
C VAL A 24 9.63 14.69 -4.35
N LEU A 25 9.04 15.54 -5.17
CA LEU A 25 9.17 15.51 -6.62
C LEU A 25 10.60 15.77 -7.10
N GLU A 26 11.35 16.63 -6.40
CA GLU A 26 12.79 16.87 -6.69
C GLU A 26 13.61 15.56 -6.57
N PHE A 27 13.26 14.70 -5.59
CA PHE A 27 13.97 13.42 -5.37
C PHE A 27 13.37 12.23 -6.15
N GLU A 28 12.23 12.39 -6.80
CA GLU A 28 11.53 11.27 -7.46
C GLU A 28 12.38 10.53 -8.51
N PRO A 29 13.22 11.19 -9.34
CA PRO A 29 14.02 10.50 -10.36
C PRO A 29 14.95 9.44 -9.77
N ASP A 30 15.53 9.72 -8.59
CA ASP A 30 16.50 8.87 -7.94
C ASP A 30 15.89 7.95 -6.88
N ALA A 31 14.60 8.16 -6.54
CA ALA A 31 13.91 7.37 -5.53
C ALA A 31 13.33 6.07 -6.12
N ARG A 32 13.45 4.98 -5.39
CA ARG A 32 12.75 3.72 -5.69
C ARG A 32 11.47 3.56 -4.88
N LEU A 33 11.43 4.16 -3.70
CA LEU A 33 10.34 4.12 -2.74
C LEU A 33 10.41 5.36 -1.86
N PHE A 34 9.28 5.98 -1.60
CA PHE A 34 9.15 6.98 -0.55
C PHE A 34 8.56 6.35 0.71
N VAL A 35 9.09 6.74 1.87
CA VAL A 35 8.54 6.34 3.17
C VAL A 35 8.09 7.60 3.90
N LEU A 36 6.80 7.71 4.17
CA LEU A 36 6.19 8.86 4.84
C LEU A 36 5.64 8.44 6.20
N GLY A 37 5.95 9.20 7.24
CA GLY A 37 5.28 9.09 8.51
C GLY A 37 3.94 9.84 8.46
N ALA A 38 2.84 9.18 8.77
CA ALA A 38 1.57 9.84 8.96
C ALA A 38 1.40 10.20 10.44
N HIS A 39 1.10 11.49 10.72
CA HIS A 39 0.65 11.88 12.03
C HIS A 39 -0.80 11.44 12.20
N TYR A 40 -0.99 10.34 12.93
CA TYR A 40 -2.33 9.85 13.27
C TYR A 40 -2.92 10.76 14.36
N ARG A 41 -3.85 11.64 14.01
CA ARG A 41 -4.76 12.22 14.98
C ARG A 41 -5.91 11.24 15.16
N ALA A 42 -5.97 10.60 16.32
CA ALA A 42 -7.01 9.65 16.72
C ALA A 42 -8.37 10.35 16.90
N SER A 43 -8.98 10.80 15.80
CA SER A 43 -10.32 11.42 15.83
C SER A 43 -11.45 10.47 15.43
N SER A 44 -11.16 9.27 14.96
CA SER A 44 -12.16 8.19 14.72
C SER A 44 -11.48 6.86 14.45
N PRO A 45 -11.83 5.78 15.19
CA PRO A 45 -11.22 4.47 15.03
C PRO A 45 -11.65 3.69 13.76
N SER A 46 -12.56 4.23 12.96
CA SER A 46 -13.19 3.51 11.84
C SER A 46 -12.80 3.99 10.43
N ARG A 47 -11.97 5.01 10.30
CA ARG A 47 -11.54 5.51 8.99
C ARG A 47 -10.03 5.66 8.94
N ILE A 48 -9.38 5.13 7.91
CA ILE A 48 -7.99 5.43 7.58
C ILE A 48 -7.99 6.84 6.98
N HIS A 49 -7.88 7.86 7.83
CA HIS A 49 -7.65 9.22 7.35
C HIS A 49 -6.14 9.43 7.19
N LEU A 50 -5.70 9.47 5.95
CA LEU A 50 -4.36 9.95 5.65
C LEU A 50 -4.30 11.46 5.92
N ASP A 51 -3.19 11.92 6.48
CA ASP A 51 -2.88 13.34 6.57
C ASP A 51 -2.96 13.96 5.16
N HIS A 52 -3.56 15.13 5.05
CA HIS A 52 -3.71 15.85 3.77
C HIS A 52 -2.38 16.03 3.03
N HIS A 53 -1.27 16.22 3.76
CA HIS A 53 0.05 16.33 3.15
C HIS A 53 0.51 15.01 2.53
N VAL A 54 0.30 13.89 3.23
CA VAL A 54 0.60 12.55 2.73
C VAL A 54 -0.25 12.24 1.50
N GLU A 55 -1.54 12.56 1.54
CA GLU A 55 -2.45 12.38 0.40
C GLU A 55 -1.99 13.16 -0.83
N ARG A 56 -1.59 14.43 -0.66
CA ARG A 56 -1.05 15.26 -1.75
C ARG A 56 0.21 14.64 -2.37
N VAL A 57 1.12 14.12 -1.56
CA VAL A 57 2.32 13.44 -2.06
C VAL A 57 1.95 12.19 -2.85
N ILE A 58 1.10 11.31 -2.31
CA ILE A 58 0.68 10.07 -3.00
C ILE A 58 0.05 10.37 -4.36
N ARG A 59 -0.67 11.48 -4.49
CA ARG A 59 -1.26 11.91 -5.77
C ARG A 59 -0.24 12.45 -6.77
N ALA A 60 0.81 13.09 -6.29
CA ALA A 60 1.79 13.77 -7.13
C ALA A 60 2.86 12.83 -7.68
N VAL A 61 3.27 11.82 -6.91
CA VAL A 61 4.39 10.94 -7.26
C VAL A 61 3.94 9.72 -8.06
N ARG A 62 4.85 9.22 -8.90
CA ARG A 62 4.68 7.98 -9.67
C ARG A 62 5.33 6.77 -8.99
N ARG A 63 6.21 7.02 -8.02
CA ARG A 63 6.90 5.97 -7.27
C ARG A 63 6.01 5.42 -6.16
N PRO A 64 6.23 4.18 -5.73
CA PRO A 64 5.55 3.63 -4.57
C PRO A 64 5.77 4.48 -3.33
N VAL A 65 4.73 4.62 -2.51
CA VAL A 65 4.79 5.33 -1.23
C VAL A 65 4.38 4.37 -0.13
N LEU A 66 5.26 4.15 0.84
CA LEU A 66 4.96 3.45 2.08
C LEU A 66 4.56 4.48 3.14
N VAL A 67 3.38 4.34 3.68
CA VAL A 67 2.89 5.21 4.77
C VAL A 67 2.98 4.46 6.09
N ALA A 68 3.82 4.97 7.00
CA ALA A 68 3.92 4.46 8.36
C ALA A 68 2.84 5.12 9.23
N THR A 69 1.84 4.34 9.66
CA THR A 69 0.67 4.83 10.40
C THR A 69 0.75 4.60 11.91
N THR A 70 1.73 3.85 12.38
CA THR A 70 1.89 3.50 13.79
C THR A 70 3.18 4.05 14.37
N GLY A 71 3.15 4.45 15.66
CA GLY A 71 4.35 4.90 16.37
C GLY A 71 5.32 3.77 16.74
N GLN A 72 4.83 2.52 16.77
CA GLN A 72 5.63 1.33 17.04
C GLN A 72 5.72 0.47 15.78
N PHE A 73 6.93 0.24 15.31
CA PHE A 73 7.17 -0.62 14.15
C PHE A 73 7.03 -2.10 14.56
N SER A 74 6.26 -2.83 13.76
CA SER A 74 6.23 -4.28 13.75
C SER A 74 6.49 -4.75 12.32
N PRO A 75 7.43 -5.68 12.09
CA PRO A 75 7.64 -6.24 10.77
C PRO A 75 6.34 -6.84 10.22
N PRO A 76 5.98 -6.59 8.97
CA PRO A 76 4.81 -7.23 8.39
C PRO A 76 5.06 -8.73 8.22
N GLU A 77 4.08 -9.55 8.63
CA GLU A 77 4.11 -11.00 8.45
C GLU A 77 3.45 -11.44 7.16
N ARG A 78 2.64 -10.57 6.58
CA ARG A 78 1.95 -10.75 5.28
C ARG A 78 1.58 -9.41 4.69
N PHE A 79 1.13 -9.42 3.44
CA PHE A 79 0.53 -8.24 2.84
C PHE A 79 -0.83 -8.55 2.21
N VAL A 80 -1.69 -7.55 2.20
CA VAL A 80 -3.02 -7.58 1.58
C VAL A 80 -3.02 -6.65 0.39
N VAL A 81 -3.42 -7.13 -0.77
CA VAL A 81 -3.63 -6.31 -1.97
C VAL A 81 -5.12 -6.02 -2.10
N ALA A 82 -5.51 -4.76 -1.95
CA ALA A 82 -6.87 -4.32 -2.26
C ALA A 82 -7.04 -4.28 -3.79
N TYR A 83 -7.92 -5.11 -4.30
CA TYR A 83 -8.11 -5.33 -5.73
C TYR A 83 -9.57 -5.12 -6.13
N ASP A 84 -9.81 -4.34 -7.19
CA ASP A 84 -11.15 -4.03 -7.69
C ASP A 84 -11.35 -4.46 -9.16
N GLY A 85 -10.40 -5.21 -9.72
CA GLY A 85 -10.43 -5.65 -11.11
C GLY A 85 -10.13 -4.56 -12.14
N SER A 86 -9.92 -3.32 -11.74
CA SER A 86 -9.58 -2.22 -12.65
C SER A 86 -8.20 -2.39 -13.28
N ALA A 87 -7.98 -1.78 -14.44
CA ALA A 87 -6.67 -1.75 -15.08
C ALA A 87 -5.58 -1.15 -14.17
N THR A 88 -5.99 -0.28 -13.26
CA THR A 88 -5.11 0.34 -12.27
C THR A 88 -4.72 -0.63 -11.17
N ALA A 89 -5.67 -1.42 -10.64
CA ALA A 89 -5.40 -2.47 -9.67
C ALA A 89 -4.52 -3.56 -10.28
N GLN A 90 -4.74 -3.90 -11.54
CA GLN A 90 -3.90 -4.87 -12.26
C GLN A 90 -2.43 -4.40 -12.35
N ARG A 91 -2.19 -3.13 -12.68
CA ARG A 91 -0.83 -2.55 -12.66
C ARG A 91 -0.21 -2.56 -11.26
N THR A 92 -1.03 -2.44 -10.22
CA THR A 92 -0.56 -2.57 -8.84
C THR A 92 -0.08 -3.99 -8.57
N VAL A 93 -0.84 -5.01 -8.97
CA VAL A 93 -0.44 -6.43 -8.88
C VAL A 93 0.86 -6.69 -9.64
N GLU A 94 1.02 -6.16 -10.86
CA GLU A 94 2.27 -6.25 -11.64
C GLU A 94 3.46 -5.59 -10.92
N THR A 95 3.23 -4.47 -10.25
CA THR A 95 4.26 -3.78 -9.46
C THR A 95 4.66 -4.60 -8.25
N VAL A 96 3.70 -5.19 -7.55
CA VAL A 96 3.92 -6.12 -6.44
C VAL A 96 4.74 -7.32 -6.89
N ALA A 97 4.40 -7.92 -8.03
CA ALA A 97 5.11 -9.08 -8.59
C ALA A 97 6.61 -8.82 -8.78
N ARG A 98 6.99 -7.58 -9.04
CA ARG A 98 8.40 -7.15 -9.23
C ARG A 98 9.05 -6.58 -7.98
N SER A 99 8.34 -6.49 -6.86
CA SER A 99 8.82 -5.83 -5.64
C SER A 99 9.76 -6.72 -4.85
N PRO A 100 11.04 -6.38 -4.70
CA PRO A 100 11.95 -7.15 -3.86
C PRO A 100 11.62 -7.02 -2.36
N MET A 101 10.96 -5.93 -1.96
CA MET A 101 10.59 -5.66 -0.57
C MET A 101 9.53 -6.63 -0.03
N LEU A 102 8.67 -7.14 -0.90
CA LEU A 102 7.56 -8.01 -0.52
C LEU A 102 7.89 -9.51 -0.66
N LYS A 103 9.06 -9.84 -1.23
CA LYS A 103 9.46 -11.24 -1.41
C LYS A 103 9.56 -11.97 -0.08
N GLY A 104 9.03 -13.20 -0.05
CA GLY A 104 9.00 -14.04 1.15
C GLY A 104 7.79 -13.81 2.05
N LEU A 105 7.01 -12.75 1.82
CA LEU A 105 5.76 -12.53 2.54
C LEU A 105 4.58 -13.19 1.80
N PRO A 106 3.68 -13.90 2.50
CA PRO A 106 2.44 -14.37 1.91
C PRO A 106 1.51 -13.21 1.55
N ALA A 107 0.83 -13.35 0.42
CA ALA A 107 -0.09 -12.38 -0.15
C ALA A 107 -1.54 -12.80 0.05
N LEU A 108 -2.41 -11.86 0.39
CA LEU A 108 -3.85 -12.00 0.28
C LEU A 108 -4.38 -10.97 -0.73
N VAL A 109 -4.95 -11.42 -1.85
CA VAL A 109 -5.64 -10.53 -2.79
C VAL A 109 -7.10 -10.46 -2.37
N ALA A 110 -7.53 -9.29 -1.93
CA ALA A 110 -8.87 -9.05 -1.39
C ALA A 110 -9.67 -8.16 -2.35
N MET A 111 -10.80 -8.66 -2.82
CA MET A 111 -11.79 -7.92 -3.61
C MET A 111 -13.04 -7.71 -2.77
N VAL A 112 -13.59 -6.51 -2.82
CA VAL A 112 -14.86 -6.16 -2.18
C VAL A 112 -15.86 -5.80 -3.28
N GLY A 113 -16.97 -6.53 -3.35
CA GLY A 113 -17.97 -6.30 -4.37
C GLY A 113 -18.96 -7.47 -4.52
N ALA A 114 -19.68 -7.46 -5.63
CA ALA A 114 -20.66 -8.51 -5.94
C ALA A 114 -19.95 -9.82 -6.33
N ASP A 115 -20.54 -10.92 -5.88
CA ASP A 115 -20.10 -12.27 -6.24
C ASP A 115 -20.54 -12.58 -7.68
N THR A 116 -19.59 -12.45 -8.61
CA THR A 116 -19.82 -12.67 -10.04
C THR A 116 -18.72 -13.55 -10.64
N PRO A 117 -19.03 -14.30 -11.71
CA PRO A 117 -18.01 -15.07 -12.43
C PRO A 117 -16.82 -14.20 -12.90
N ALA A 118 -17.09 -12.96 -13.30
CA ALA A 118 -16.06 -12.02 -13.72
C ALA A 118 -15.11 -11.64 -12.56
N ALA A 119 -15.64 -11.40 -11.36
CA ALA A 119 -14.86 -11.11 -10.17
C ALA A 119 -13.93 -12.29 -9.78
N HIS A 120 -14.46 -13.51 -9.84
CA HIS A 120 -13.68 -14.73 -9.61
C HIS A 120 -12.55 -14.88 -10.63
N GLN A 121 -12.84 -14.67 -11.92
CA GLN A 121 -11.82 -14.74 -12.97
C GLN A 121 -10.71 -13.70 -12.75
N GLN A 122 -11.08 -12.46 -12.45
CA GLN A 122 -10.12 -11.39 -12.16
C GLN A 122 -9.24 -11.70 -10.94
N LEU A 123 -9.81 -12.26 -9.87
CA LEU A 123 -9.03 -12.72 -8.71
C LEU A 123 -8.09 -13.85 -9.06
N GLN A 124 -8.53 -14.82 -9.87
CA GLN A 124 -7.70 -15.93 -10.32
C GLN A 124 -6.53 -15.45 -11.20
N ASP A 125 -6.76 -14.48 -12.08
CA ASP A 125 -5.72 -13.89 -12.93
C ASP A 125 -4.66 -13.18 -12.06
N ALA A 126 -5.09 -12.37 -11.08
CA ALA A 126 -4.20 -11.71 -10.14
C ALA A 126 -3.40 -12.70 -9.29
N GLN A 127 -4.05 -13.77 -8.80
CA GLN A 127 -3.42 -14.86 -8.07
C GLN A 127 -2.33 -15.54 -8.91
N SER A 128 -2.67 -15.92 -10.15
CA SER A 128 -1.76 -16.61 -11.06
C SER A 128 -0.52 -15.77 -11.35
N LEU A 129 -0.69 -14.46 -11.56
CA LEU A 129 0.40 -13.53 -11.81
C LEU A 129 1.37 -13.46 -10.62
N LEU A 130 0.86 -13.34 -9.40
CA LEU A 130 1.69 -13.28 -8.20
C LEU A 130 2.35 -14.63 -7.89
N GLN A 131 1.66 -15.75 -8.10
CA GLN A 131 2.22 -17.09 -7.95
C GLN A 131 3.36 -17.33 -8.95
N ALA A 132 3.21 -16.89 -10.19
CA ALA A 132 4.28 -16.95 -11.20
C ALA A 132 5.51 -16.11 -10.80
N ALA A 133 5.32 -15.06 -10.00
CA ALA A 133 6.39 -14.26 -9.42
C ALA A 133 6.99 -14.84 -8.12
N GLY A 134 6.51 -16.01 -7.67
CA GLY A 134 7.04 -16.74 -6.52
C GLY A 134 6.40 -16.41 -5.17
N PHE A 135 5.22 -15.78 -5.16
CA PHE A 135 4.48 -15.53 -3.93
C PHE A 135 3.55 -16.70 -3.57
N THR A 136 3.37 -16.94 -2.26
CA THR A 136 2.23 -17.71 -1.75
C THR A 136 1.01 -16.81 -1.69
N VAL A 137 -0.06 -17.14 -2.41
CA VAL A 137 -1.20 -16.24 -2.63
C VAL A 137 -2.52 -16.89 -2.26
N GLU A 138 -3.25 -16.22 -1.38
CA GLU A 138 -4.66 -16.48 -1.08
C GLU A 138 -5.52 -15.39 -1.73
N THR A 139 -6.77 -15.70 -2.04
CA THR A 139 -7.74 -14.74 -2.58
C THR A 139 -9.01 -14.74 -1.76
N THR A 140 -9.66 -13.59 -1.65
CA THR A 140 -10.97 -13.49 -1.00
C THR A 140 -11.85 -12.48 -1.72
N LEU A 141 -13.13 -12.83 -1.87
CA LEU A 141 -14.18 -11.94 -2.36
C LEU A 141 -15.18 -11.71 -1.23
N MET A 142 -15.41 -10.46 -0.89
CA MET A 142 -16.26 -10.08 0.24
C MET A 142 -17.33 -9.10 -0.22
N PRO A 143 -18.59 -9.27 0.22
CA PRO A 143 -19.63 -8.28 -0.01
C PRO A 143 -19.43 -7.04 0.87
N GLY A 144 -20.00 -5.91 0.47
CA GLY A 144 -20.05 -4.68 1.25
C GLY A 144 -19.29 -3.52 0.62
N GLU A 145 -18.99 -2.54 1.46
CA GLU A 145 -18.27 -1.33 1.06
C GLU A 145 -16.78 -1.44 1.40
N PRO A 146 -15.87 -1.18 0.45
CA PRO A 146 -14.41 -1.32 0.66
C PRO A 146 -13.90 -0.54 1.88
N GLU A 147 -14.45 0.65 2.13
CA GLU A 147 -14.07 1.51 3.26
C GLU A 147 -14.34 0.90 4.64
N GLN A 148 -15.27 -0.06 4.71
CA GLN A 148 -15.63 -0.77 5.95
C GLN A 148 -14.98 -2.15 6.01
N VAL A 149 -15.01 -2.87 4.89
CA VAL A 149 -14.58 -4.27 4.81
C VAL A 149 -13.05 -4.39 4.91
N LEU A 150 -12.29 -3.57 4.19
CA LEU A 150 -10.82 -3.66 4.18
C LEU A 150 -10.18 -3.38 5.55
N PRO A 151 -10.59 -2.34 6.31
CA PRO A 151 -10.05 -2.13 7.65
C PRO A 151 -10.40 -3.26 8.63
N ALA A 152 -11.61 -3.85 8.51
CA ALA A 152 -12.01 -5.00 9.32
C ALA A 152 -11.16 -6.23 8.98
N LEU A 153 -10.95 -6.51 7.70
CA LEU A 153 -10.08 -7.58 7.23
C LEU A 153 -8.66 -7.42 7.77
N LEU A 154 -8.06 -6.23 7.65
CA LEU A 154 -6.69 -5.98 8.13
C LEU A 154 -6.52 -6.27 9.62
N LYS A 155 -7.54 -5.96 10.45
CA LYS A 155 -7.51 -6.28 11.88
C LYS A 155 -7.45 -7.78 12.13
N THR A 156 -8.07 -8.60 11.29
CA THR A 156 -8.06 -10.06 11.42
C THR A 156 -6.78 -10.70 10.88
N GLN A 157 -6.04 -9.99 10.03
CA GLN A 157 -4.82 -10.50 9.38
C GLN A 157 -3.54 -10.27 10.20
N GLY A 158 -3.64 -9.71 11.40
CA GLY A 158 -2.47 -9.42 12.24
C GLY A 158 -1.58 -8.32 11.66
N ALA A 159 -0.26 -8.52 11.71
CA ALA A 159 0.72 -7.56 11.17
C ALA A 159 0.74 -7.59 9.64
N ALA A 160 -0.23 -6.95 9.00
CA ALA A 160 -0.37 -6.90 7.55
C ALA A 160 -0.02 -5.52 6.98
N LEU A 161 0.67 -5.54 5.84
CA LEU A 161 0.87 -4.36 5.01
C LEU A 161 -0.26 -4.28 3.99
N LEU A 162 -0.99 -3.16 3.92
CA LEU A 162 -1.98 -2.93 2.87
C LEU A 162 -1.32 -2.33 1.64
N VAL A 163 -1.47 -3.01 0.51
CA VAL A 163 -1.07 -2.52 -0.81
C VAL A 163 -2.31 -2.13 -1.58
N MET A 164 -2.40 -0.87 -1.96
CA MET A 164 -3.50 -0.35 -2.75
C MET A 164 -3.04 0.82 -3.61
N ARG A 165 -3.78 1.10 -4.68
CA ARG A 165 -3.64 2.36 -5.38
C ARG A 165 -4.74 3.31 -4.95
N LEU A 166 -4.35 4.49 -4.50
CA LEU A 166 -5.30 5.54 -4.19
C LEU A 166 -5.80 6.17 -5.49
N LEU A 167 -7.00 5.78 -5.93
CA LEU A 167 -7.75 6.52 -6.95
C LEU A 167 -8.51 7.64 -6.26
N VAL A 168 -8.07 8.87 -6.48
CA VAL A 168 -8.86 10.01 -6.09
C VAL A 168 -9.76 10.39 -7.25
N ALA A 169 -11.04 10.06 -7.11
CA ALA A 169 -12.06 10.63 -7.96
C ALA A 169 -12.13 12.14 -7.67
N VAL A 170 -11.61 12.95 -8.59
CA VAL A 170 -11.93 14.37 -8.62
C VAL A 170 -13.40 14.46 -9.00
N ARG A 171 -14.29 14.66 -8.03
CA ARG A 171 -15.63 15.15 -8.35
C ARG A 171 -15.47 16.57 -8.89
N ARG A 172 -15.79 16.75 -10.17
CA ARG A 172 -16.03 18.07 -10.75
C ARG A 172 -17.33 18.64 -10.19
#